data_9458c8cbdb9caf6edccca4aa0aa8a3e3
#
_entry.id   9458c8cbdb9caf6edccca4aa0aa8a3e3
#
_cell.length_a   1.000
_cell.length_b   1.000
_cell.length_c   1.000
_cell.angle_alpha   90.00
_cell.angle_beta   90.00
_cell.angle_gamma   90.00
#
_symmetry.space_group_name_H-M   'P 1'
#
loop_
_entity.id
_entity.type
_entity.pdbx_description
1 polymer ?
#
loop_
_entity_poly.entity_id
_entity_poly.type
_entity_poly.pdbx_seq_one_letter_code
_entity_poly.pdbx_strand_id
1 'polypeptide(L)'
;HSAEYQSQALIDLARSLHKKIKDVSKIEKIEIHTSHHTHYVIGTGANDPQKMDPKASRETLDHSIMYIFAVALEDGNWHHIKSYTSERANRKSTIELWQKIETFEDSQWTKKYHDPDPKKKSFGGKVIIKMKDGSVIQEEKEVADAHPNGLRPFRRSNYIEKFKSLTDGLITKSESEKFLNLVQNLKNLKHRE
;
A
#
# COMPACT_ATOMS: atom_id res chain seq x y z
N HIS A 1 0.02 -5.40 -3.82
CA HIS A 1 -0.37 -4.12 -4.41
C HIS A 1 0.76 -3.56 -5.27
N SER A 2 0.44 -2.79 -6.31
CA SER A 2 1.42 -2.03 -7.08
C SER A 2 1.58 -0.65 -6.47
N ALA A 3 2.34 -0.60 -5.40
CA ALA A 3 2.68 0.55 -4.59
C ALA A 3 4.02 0.29 -3.89
N GLU A 4 4.57 1.33 -3.31
CA GLU A 4 5.79 1.28 -2.51
C GLU A 4 5.73 0.12 -1.50
N TYR A 5 6.88 -0.52 -1.24
CA TYR A 5 6.94 -1.79 -0.54
C TYR A 5 6.50 -1.70 0.93
N GLN A 6 6.87 -0.63 1.63
CA GLN A 6 6.51 -0.44 3.05
C GLN A 6 5.02 -0.13 3.25
N SER A 7 4.31 0.24 2.17
CA SER A 7 2.87 0.53 2.23
C SER A 7 1.97 -0.72 2.18
N GLN A 8 2.50 -1.89 1.81
CA GLN A 8 1.70 -3.07 1.46
C GLN A 8 0.76 -3.52 2.57
N ALA A 9 1.26 -3.66 3.80
CA ALA A 9 0.44 -4.06 4.94
C ALA A 9 -0.56 -2.95 5.32
N LEU A 10 -0.16 -1.68 5.22
CA LEU A 10 -1.01 -0.54 5.53
C LEU A 10 -2.13 -0.35 4.50
N ILE A 11 -1.92 -0.68 3.23
CA ILE A 11 -3.00 -0.73 2.22
C ILE A 11 -4.04 -1.77 2.61
N ASP A 12 -3.63 -2.98 2.99
CA ASP A 12 -4.57 -4.03 3.41
C ASP A 12 -5.29 -3.66 4.70
N LEU A 13 -4.62 -2.96 5.62
CA LEU A 13 -5.23 -2.43 6.84
C LEU A 13 -6.27 -1.36 6.52
N ALA A 14 -5.96 -0.40 5.64
CA ALA A 14 -6.90 0.63 5.18
C ALA A 14 -8.14 0.02 4.53
N ARG A 15 -7.96 -1.00 3.68
CA ARG A 15 -9.07 -1.74 3.05
C ARG A 15 -9.94 -2.49 4.05
N SER A 16 -9.35 -3.00 5.14
CA SER A 16 -10.11 -3.61 6.24
C SER A 16 -10.93 -2.55 6.99
N LEU A 17 -10.31 -1.42 7.30
CA LEU A 17 -10.93 -0.30 8.00
C LEU A 17 -12.06 0.35 7.18
N HIS A 18 -11.94 0.41 5.84
CA HIS A 18 -13.02 0.87 4.95
C HIS A 18 -14.36 0.16 5.23
N LYS A 19 -14.32 -1.15 5.51
CA LYS A 19 -15.53 -1.91 5.80
C LYS A 19 -16.20 -1.51 7.13
N LYS A 20 -15.44 -0.92 8.04
CA LYS A 20 -15.90 -0.50 9.37
C LYS A 20 -16.30 0.98 9.41
N ILE A 21 -15.64 1.82 8.59
CA ILE A 21 -15.85 3.26 8.53
C ILE A 21 -16.73 3.57 7.33
N LYS A 22 -18.01 3.82 7.61
CA LYS A 22 -19.00 4.11 6.55
C LYS A 22 -18.85 5.51 5.94
N ASP A 23 -18.29 6.44 6.69
CA ASP A 23 -18.17 7.85 6.29
C ASP A 23 -16.84 8.43 6.77
N VAL A 24 -15.89 8.53 5.84
CA VAL A 24 -14.55 9.07 6.10
C VAL A 24 -14.56 10.56 6.45
N SER A 25 -15.63 11.29 6.14
CA SER A 25 -15.75 12.72 6.49
C SER A 25 -15.85 12.94 8.00
N LYS A 26 -16.28 11.91 8.74
CA LYS A 26 -16.38 11.90 10.22
C LYS A 26 -15.04 11.65 10.90
N ILE A 27 -13.99 11.33 10.17
CA ILE A 27 -12.66 11.19 10.74
C ILE A 27 -12.13 12.58 11.11
N GLU A 28 -11.61 12.70 12.33
CA GLU A 28 -10.92 13.88 12.83
C GLU A 28 -9.42 13.78 12.53
N LYS A 29 -8.78 12.68 12.93
CA LYS A 29 -7.34 12.44 12.76
C LYS A 29 -7.04 10.95 12.53
N ILE A 30 -5.97 10.67 11.79
CA ILE A 30 -5.39 9.33 11.62
C ILE A 30 -3.93 9.38 12.04
N GLU A 31 -3.54 8.51 12.96
CA GLU A 31 -2.17 8.33 13.39
C GLU A 31 -1.69 6.95 12.93
N ILE A 32 -0.57 6.92 12.20
CA ILE A 32 0.08 5.68 11.74
C ILE A 32 1.40 5.50 12.49
N HIS A 33 1.45 4.55 13.39
CA HIS A 33 2.65 4.16 14.12
C HIS A 33 3.35 3.04 13.36
N THR A 34 4.59 3.28 12.94
CA THR A 34 5.32 2.37 12.05
C THR A 34 6.82 2.43 12.31
N SER A 35 7.63 1.76 11.46
CA SER A 35 9.08 1.74 11.61
C SER A 35 9.71 3.11 11.34
N HIS A 36 10.93 3.32 11.89
CA HIS A 36 11.77 4.45 11.58
C HIS A 36 11.86 4.70 10.06
N HIS A 37 12.22 3.65 9.32
CA HIS A 37 12.40 3.77 7.87
C HIS A 37 11.11 4.21 7.15
N THR A 38 9.98 3.61 7.46
CA THR A 38 8.69 4.00 6.88
C THR A 38 8.33 5.44 7.23
N HIS A 39 8.51 5.85 8.50
CA HIS A 39 8.20 7.20 8.95
C HIS A 39 9.05 8.25 8.24
N TYR A 40 10.38 8.04 8.15
CA TYR A 40 11.30 9.04 7.60
C TYR A 40 11.47 8.99 6.08
N VAL A 41 11.06 7.92 5.40
CA VAL A 41 11.17 7.81 3.93
C VAL A 41 9.86 8.14 3.23
N ILE A 42 8.75 7.53 3.65
CA ILE A 42 7.46 7.71 2.98
C ILE A 42 6.39 8.37 3.86
N GLY A 43 6.70 8.65 5.11
CA GLY A 43 5.81 9.26 6.09
C GLY A 43 6.03 10.76 6.27
N THR A 44 5.34 11.32 7.28
CA THR A 44 5.46 12.74 7.63
C THR A 44 6.84 13.12 8.16
N GLY A 45 7.60 12.17 8.72
CA GLY A 45 8.97 12.38 9.19
C GLY A 45 9.97 12.69 8.07
N ALA A 46 9.63 12.42 6.80
CA ALA A 46 10.45 12.80 5.65
C ALA A 46 10.59 14.33 5.51
N ASN A 47 9.67 15.11 6.11
CA ASN A 47 9.61 16.57 5.99
C ASN A 47 9.61 17.07 4.53
N ASP A 48 9.02 16.28 3.64
CA ASP A 48 8.93 16.56 2.21
C ASP A 48 7.50 17.04 1.87
N PRO A 49 7.31 18.35 1.60
CA PRO A 49 5.98 18.89 1.31
C PRO A 49 5.36 18.32 0.03
N GLN A 50 6.15 17.80 -0.92
CA GLN A 50 5.63 17.21 -2.13
C GLN A 50 4.79 15.97 -1.83
N LYS A 51 5.04 15.28 -0.72
CA LYS A 51 4.26 14.12 -0.26
C LYS A 51 2.83 14.49 0.17
N MET A 52 2.53 15.77 0.27
CA MET A 52 1.21 16.33 0.61
C MET A 52 0.62 17.18 -0.55
N ASP A 53 1.28 17.17 -1.71
CA ASP A 53 0.84 17.95 -2.88
C ASP A 53 0.03 17.07 -3.85
N PRO A 54 -1.27 17.36 -4.08
CA PRO A 54 -2.11 16.62 -5.02
C PRO A 54 -1.68 16.76 -6.49
N LYS A 55 -0.77 17.70 -6.79
CA LYS A 55 -0.16 17.88 -8.12
C LYS A 55 1.19 17.17 -8.26
N ALA A 56 1.65 16.50 -7.22
CA ALA A 56 2.90 15.76 -7.26
C ALA A 56 2.90 14.66 -8.32
N SER A 57 4.08 14.24 -8.75
CA SER A 57 4.21 13.14 -9.71
C SER A 57 3.69 11.82 -9.13
N ARG A 58 3.38 10.87 -10.01
CA ARG A 58 2.98 9.52 -9.60
C ARG A 58 4.00 8.88 -8.68
N GLU A 59 5.29 9.08 -8.96
CA GLU A 59 6.40 8.55 -8.17
C GLU A 59 6.42 9.14 -6.77
N THR A 60 6.18 10.43 -6.63
CA THR A 60 6.07 11.10 -5.33
C THR A 60 4.85 10.61 -4.55
N LEU A 61 3.69 10.48 -5.21
CA LEU A 61 2.47 9.94 -4.60
C LEU A 61 2.66 8.48 -4.16
N ASP A 62 3.42 7.68 -4.94
CA ASP A 62 3.79 6.31 -4.58
C ASP A 62 4.68 6.23 -3.33
N HIS A 63 5.42 7.30 -3.03
CA HIS A 63 6.26 7.43 -1.84
C HIS A 63 5.62 8.33 -0.75
N SER A 64 4.29 8.44 -0.74
CA SER A 64 3.51 9.11 0.32
C SER A 64 2.55 8.11 0.97
N ILE A 65 2.91 7.58 2.15
CA ILE A 65 2.01 6.67 2.87
C ILE A 65 0.71 7.36 3.27
N MET A 66 0.72 8.66 3.48
CA MET A 66 -0.46 9.44 3.80
C MET A 66 -1.46 9.41 2.64
N TYR A 67 -0.96 9.65 1.40
CA TYR A 67 -1.77 9.53 0.18
C TYR A 67 -2.28 8.12 -0.04
N ILE A 68 -1.35 7.13 -0.01
CA ILE A 68 -1.67 5.73 -0.26
C ILE A 68 -2.74 5.23 0.71
N PHE A 69 -2.60 5.56 2.00
CA PHE A 69 -3.55 5.14 3.03
C PHE A 69 -4.91 5.82 2.85
N ALA A 70 -4.94 7.13 2.55
CA ALA A 70 -6.18 7.87 2.31
C ALA A 70 -6.97 7.27 1.15
N VAL A 71 -6.32 7.02 0.00
CA VAL A 71 -6.95 6.43 -1.18
C VAL A 71 -7.46 5.01 -0.90
N ALA A 72 -6.63 4.17 -0.26
CA ALA A 72 -7.03 2.80 0.06
C ALA A 72 -8.19 2.74 1.06
N LEU A 73 -8.25 3.70 2.00
CA LEU A 73 -9.34 3.81 2.97
C LEU A 73 -10.63 4.32 2.32
N GLU A 74 -10.57 5.31 1.43
CA GLU A 74 -11.76 5.80 0.72
C GLU A 74 -12.35 4.78 -0.26
N ASP A 75 -11.48 4.11 -1.04
CA ASP A 75 -11.93 3.23 -2.13
C ASP A 75 -12.17 1.79 -1.67
N GLY A 76 -11.66 1.39 -0.49
CA GLY A 76 -11.65 -0.02 -0.05
C GLY A 76 -10.83 -0.92 -0.98
N ASN A 77 -10.06 -0.33 -1.88
CA ASN A 77 -9.30 -1.02 -2.92
C ASN A 77 -8.02 -0.24 -3.28
N TRP A 78 -7.15 -0.90 -4.05
CA TRP A 78 -5.96 -0.27 -4.62
C TRP A 78 -5.75 -0.74 -6.06
N HIS A 79 -5.54 0.21 -6.98
CA HIS A 79 -5.35 -0.08 -8.40
C HIS A 79 -4.11 0.65 -8.92
N HIS A 80 -3.25 -0.05 -9.65
CA HIS A 80 -1.94 0.43 -10.13
C HIS A 80 -1.98 1.67 -11.06
N ILE A 81 -3.13 1.97 -11.67
CA ILE A 81 -3.35 3.18 -12.48
C ILE A 81 -4.37 4.09 -11.80
N LYS A 82 -5.60 3.60 -11.56
CA LYS A 82 -6.72 4.42 -11.10
C LYS A 82 -6.46 5.11 -9.77
N SER A 83 -5.66 4.48 -8.88
CA SER A 83 -5.32 5.08 -7.60
C SER A 83 -4.30 6.22 -7.70
N TYR A 84 -3.69 6.45 -8.88
CA TYR A 84 -2.67 7.47 -9.11
C TYR A 84 -3.08 8.54 -10.14
N THR A 85 -4.31 8.51 -10.64
CA THR A 85 -4.73 9.54 -11.61
C THR A 85 -4.75 10.93 -10.96
N SER A 86 -4.46 11.96 -11.73
CA SER A 86 -4.55 13.35 -11.28
C SER A 86 -5.94 13.67 -10.74
N GLU A 87 -7.01 13.18 -11.39
CA GLU A 87 -8.38 13.32 -10.91
C GLU A 87 -8.57 12.71 -9.51
N ARG A 88 -8.00 11.51 -9.29
CA ARG A 88 -8.09 10.84 -8.00
C ARG A 88 -7.35 11.59 -6.90
N ALA A 89 -6.14 12.06 -7.18
CA ALA A 89 -5.32 12.82 -6.24
C ALA A 89 -5.94 14.18 -5.88
N ASN A 90 -6.59 14.84 -6.85
CA ASN A 90 -7.22 16.14 -6.67
C ASN A 90 -8.67 16.07 -6.16
N ARG A 91 -9.20 14.88 -5.84
CA ARG A 91 -10.54 14.77 -5.25
C ARG A 91 -10.55 15.43 -3.86
N LYS A 92 -11.51 16.34 -3.66
CA LYS A 92 -11.60 17.14 -2.43
C LYS A 92 -11.63 16.28 -1.17
N SER A 93 -12.44 15.22 -1.15
CA SER A 93 -12.53 14.30 0.00
C SER A 93 -11.20 13.60 0.30
N THR A 94 -10.43 13.24 -0.74
CA THR A 94 -9.11 12.63 -0.61
C THR A 94 -8.11 13.59 0.02
N ILE A 95 -8.07 14.85 -0.47
CA ILE A 95 -7.19 15.88 0.07
C ILE A 95 -7.53 16.14 1.54
N GLU A 96 -8.82 16.29 1.87
CA GLU A 96 -9.27 16.51 3.24
C GLU A 96 -8.91 15.33 4.18
N LEU A 97 -9.01 14.09 3.68
CA LEU A 97 -8.63 12.90 4.44
C LEU A 97 -7.12 12.77 4.58
N TRP A 98 -6.40 12.95 3.50
CA TRP A 98 -4.94 12.86 3.42
C TRP A 98 -4.25 13.80 4.41
N GLN A 99 -4.73 15.06 4.51
CA GLN A 99 -4.21 16.06 5.43
C GLN A 99 -4.43 15.75 6.92
N LYS A 100 -5.28 14.78 7.25
CA LYS A 100 -5.53 14.31 8.62
C LYS A 100 -4.61 13.18 9.05
N ILE A 101 -3.75 12.70 8.16
CA ILE A 101 -2.87 11.56 8.40
C ILE A 101 -1.50 12.04 8.82
N GLU A 102 -1.06 11.54 9.95
CA GLU A 102 0.28 11.77 10.49
C GLU A 102 0.94 10.42 10.82
N THR A 103 2.23 10.29 10.57
CA THR A 103 2.98 9.09 10.93
C THR A 103 3.85 9.33 12.14
N PHE A 104 4.14 8.27 12.90
CA PHE A 104 4.99 8.30 14.07
C PHE A 104 5.94 7.10 14.02
N GLU A 105 7.20 7.33 14.37
CA GLU A 105 8.11 6.21 14.64
C GLU A 105 7.67 5.48 15.92
N ASP A 106 7.63 4.16 15.84
CA ASP A 106 7.44 3.28 16.99
C ASP A 106 8.61 2.28 17.03
N SER A 107 9.32 2.26 18.14
CA SER A 107 10.52 1.44 18.31
C SER A 107 10.28 -0.07 18.18
N GLN A 108 9.06 -0.53 18.48
CA GLN A 108 8.70 -1.94 18.31
C GLN A 108 8.58 -2.30 16.83
N TRP A 109 7.98 -1.41 16.03
CA TRP A 109 7.90 -1.57 14.58
C TRP A 109 9.28 -1.45 13.93
N THR A 110 10.13 -0.55 14.42
CA THR A 110 11.52 -0.43 13.97
C THR A 110 12.31 -1.72 14.23
N LYS A 111 12.16 -2.33 15.41
CA LYS A 111 12.78 -3.62 15.72
C LYS A 111 12.29 -4.73 14.79
N LYS A 112 10.98 -4.84 14.58
CA LYS A 112 10.39 -5.82 13.64
C LYS A 112 10.88 -5.61 12.20
N TYR A 113 11.01 -4.35 11.76
CA TYR A 113 11.53 -4.02 10.42
C TYR A 113 12.95 -4.56 10.20
N HIS A 114 13.80 -4.47 11.20
CA HIS A 114 15.20 -4.91 11.15
C HIS A 114 15.45 -6.32 11.70
N ASP A 115 14.39 -7.07 12.07
CA ASP A 115 14.55 -8.41 12.61
C ASP A 115 15.32 -9.30 11.61
N PRO A 116 16.41 -9.97 12.05
CA PRO A 116 17.18 -10.85 11.18
C PRO A 116 16.42 -12.14 10.80
N ASP A 117 15.45 -12.54 11.62
CA ASP A 117 14.58 -13.68 11.31
C ASP A 117 13.48 -13.23 10.31
N PRO A 118 13.50 -13.73 9.06
CA PRO A 118 12.50 -13.35 8.07
C PRO A 118 11.06 -13.72 8.46
N LYS A 119 10.88 -14.64 9.43
CA LYS A 119 9.55 -14.99 9.93
C LYS A 119 8.99 -13.94 10.91
N LYS A 120 9.86 -13.15 11.51
CA LYS A 120 9.51 -12.10 12.48
C LYS A 120 9.58 -10.71 11.85
N LYS A 121 10.28 -10.58 10.72
CA LYS A 121 10.39 -9.31 9.99
C LYS A 121 9.02 -8.81 9.56
N SER A 122 8.75 -7.54 9.82
CA SER A 122 7.46 -6.91 9.52
C SER A 122 7.66 -5.51 8.95
N PHE A 123 6.87 -5.19 7.94
CA PHE A 123 6.80 -3.85 7.29
C PHE A 123 5.41 -3.25 7.49
N GLY A 124 4.81 -3.52 8.62
CA GLY A 124 3.47 -3.07 8.96
C GLY A 124 3.45 -1.85 9.87
N GLY A 125 2.33 -1.71 10.56
CA GLY A 125 2.11 -0.64 11.50
C GLY A 125 0.79 -0.79 12.25
N LYS A 126 0.62 0.10 13.22
CA LYS A 126 -0.60 0.31 13.98
C LYS A 126 -1.25 1.61 13.54
N VAL A 127 -2.55 1.59 13.33
CA VAL A 127 -3.34 2.76 12.95
C VAL A 127 -4.34 3.09 14.05
N ILE A 128 -4.38 4.36 14.44
CA ILE A 128 -5.35 4.92 15.39
C ILE A 128 -6.14 5.98 14.65
N ILE A 129 -7.46 5.79 14.55
CA ILE A 129 -8.39 6.72 13.91
C ILE A 129 -9.26 7.35 15.00
N LYS A 130 -9.16 8.65 15.16
CA LYS A 130 -10.01 9.46 16.01
C LYS A 130 -11.18 10.00 15.20
N MET A 131 -12.39 9.73 15.65
CA MET A 131 -13.61 10.21 15.01
C MET A 131 -14.08 11.52 15.66
N LYS A 132 -14.81 12.34 14.93
CA LYS A 132 -15.35 13.63 15.40
C LYS A 132 -16.33 13.49 16.57
N ASP A 133 -16.92 12.32 16.77
CA ASP A 133 -17.80 12.01 17.92
C ASP A 133 -17.03 11.57 19.17
N GLY A 134 -15.68 11.59 19.11
CA GLY A 134 -14.80 11.16 20.20
C GLY A 134 -14.50 9.66 20.22
N SER A 135 -15.14 8.85 19.37
CA SER A 135 -14.83 7.42 19.29
C SER A 135 -13.45 7.19 18.65
N VAL A 136 -12.82 6.07 19.02
CA VAL A 136 -11.48 5.70 18.54
C VAL A 136 -11.51 4.28 17.98
N ILE A 137 -10.95 4.12 16.78
CA ILE A 137 -10.74 2.81 16.16
C ILE A 137 -9.24 2.57 16.13
N GLN A 138 -8.79 1.43 16.64
CA GLN A 138 -7.38 1.04 16.60
C GLN A 138 -7.25 -0.34 16.02
N GLU A 139 -6.33 -0.48 15.04
CA GLU A 139 -5.98 -1.76 14.44
C GLU A 139 -4.50 -1.78 14.04
N GLU A 140 -3.97 -2.98 13.90
CA GLU A 140 -2.59 -3.19 13.45
C GLU A 140 -2.50 -4.33 12.44
N LYS A 141 -1.46 -4.30 11.63
CA LYS A 141 -1.16 -5.36 10.67
C LYS A 141 0.36 -5.47 10.48
N GLU A 142 0.90 -6.65 10.68
CA GLU A 142 2.35 -6.89 10.58
C GLU A 142 2.81 -7.07 9.13
N VAL A 143 2.07 -7.85 8.36
CA VAL A 143 2.42 -8.20 6.98
C VAL A 143 1.22 -8.06 6.06
N ALA A 144 1.48 -7.81 4.78
CA ALA A 144 0.44 -7.78 3.76
C ALA A 144 -0.30 -9.11 3.65
N ASP A 145 -1.57 -9.10 3.25
CA ASP A 145 -2.36 -10.32 3.07
C ASP A 145 -1.72 -11.30 2.08
N ALA A 146 -1.04 -10.79 1.07
CA ALA A 146 -0.35 -11.58 0.04
C ALA A 146 1.00 -12.17 0.48
N HIS A 147 1.52 -11.72 1.64
CA HIS A 147 2.78 -12.23 2.20
C HIS A 147 2.66 -13.73 2.54
N PRO A 148 3.75 -14.54 2.48
CA PRO A 148 3.71 -15.95 2.86
C PRO A 148 3.08 -16.23 4.23
N ASN A 149 3.23 -15.32 5.19
CA ASN A 149 2.62 -15.37 6.53
C ASN A 149 1.33 -14.53 6.64
N GLY A 150 0.81 -14.02 5.53
CA GLY A 150 -0.40 -13.20 5.48
C GLY A 150 -1.68 -14.02 5.44
N LEU A 151 -2.83 -13.34 5.44
CA LEU A 151 -4.15 -13.98 5.44
C LEU A 151 -4.49 -14.68 4.11
N ARG A 152 -3.88 -14.26 3.01
CA ARG A 152 -4.11 -14.79 1.64
C ARG A 152 -2.78 -14.87 0.88
N PRO A 153 -1.86 -15.75 1.28
CA PRO A 153 -0.55 -15.86 0.66
C PRO A 153 -0.67 -16.05 -0.86
N PHE A 154 0.10 -15.28 -1.60
CA PHE A 154 0.10 -15.39 -3.06
C PHE A 154 0.65 -16.75 -3.49
N ARG A 155 -0.10 -17.36 -4.41
CA ARG A 155 0.28 -18.56 -5.15
C ARG A 155 0.62 -18.17 -6.59
N ARG A 156 1.13 -19.13 -7.37
CA ARG A 156 1.50 -18.92 -8.77
C ARG A 156 0.37 -18.28 -9.60
N SER A 157 -0.87 -18.71 -9.42
CA SER A 157 -2.03 -18.13 -10.11
C SER A 157 -2.18 -16.64 -9.85
N ASN A 158 -1.97 -16.19 -8.61
CA ASN A 158 -2.09 -14.78 -8.25
C ASN A 158 -1.01 -13.92 -8.91
N TYR A 159 0.23 -14.43 -9.05
CA TYR A 159 1.28 -13.74 -9.80
C TYR A 159 0.95 -13.66 -11.30
N ILE A 160 0.39 -14.72 -11.89
CA ILE A 160 -0.06 -14.72 -13.27
C ILE A 160 -1.19 -13.72 -13.49
N GLU A 161 -2.19 -13.68 -12.60
CA GLU A 161 -3.28 -12.70 -12.62
C GLU A 161 -2.74 -11.27 -12.51
N LYS A 162 -1.79 -11.04 -11.58
CA LYS A 162 -1.14 -9.74 -11.44
C LYS A 162 -0.40 -9.33 -12.71
N PHE A 163 0.37 -10.24 -13.31
CA PHE A 163 1.05 -9.99 -14.58
C PHE A 163 0.05 -9.58 -15.67
N LYS A 164 -1.02 -10.36 -15.87
CA LYS A 164 -2.07 -10.06 -16.85
C LYS A 164 -2.71 -8.70 -16.61
N SER A 165 -3.02 -8.37 -15.34
CA SER A 165 -3.60 -7.08 -14.99
C SER A 165 -2.66 -5.90 -15.26
N LEU A 166 -1.35 -6.07 -15.03
CA LEU A 166 -0.35 -5.02 -15.25
C LEU A 166 -0.02 -4.81 -16.73
N THR A 167 -0.22 -5.83 -17.56
CA THR A 167 0.09 -5.80 -19.00
C THR A 167 -1.14 -5.62 -19.87
N ASP A 168 -2.31 -5.50 -19.27
CA ASP A 168 -3.58 -5.28 -20.00
C ASP A 168 -3.52 -4.00 -20.84
N GLY A 169 -3.80 -4.12 -22.14
CA GLY A 169 -3.69 -3.02 -23.11
C GLY A 169 -2.26 -2.62 -23.51
N LEU A 170 -1.21 -3.23 -22.92
CA LEU A 170 0.19 -2.92 -23.24
C LEU A 170 0.83 -3.94 -24.18
N ILE A 171 0.45 -5.21 -24.06
CA ILE A 171 0.94 -6.31 -24.93
C ILE A 171 -0.24 -7.12 -25.45
N THR A 172 -0.01 -7.81 -26.57
CA THR A 172 -1.05 -8.71 -27.12
C THR A 172 -1.22 -9.96 -26.25
N LYS A 173 -2.40 -10.58 -26.34
CA LYS A 173 -2.67 -11.84 -25.63
C LYS A 173 -1.64 -12.93 -26.02
N SER A 174 -1.25 -13.01 -27.29
CA SER A 174 -0.25 -13.96 -27.79
C SER A 174 1.11 -13.75 -27.14
N GLU A 175 1.58 -12.50 -27.04
CA GLU A 175 2.83 -12.16 -26.37
C GLU A 175 2.79 -12.48 -24.87
N SER A 176 1.67 -12.17 -24.21
CA SER A 176 1.45 -12.51 -22.80
C SER A 176 1.54 -14.02 -22.57
N GLU A 177 0.87 -14.82 -23.40
CA GLU A 177 0.90 -16.28 -23.31
C GLU A 177 2.30 -16.85 -23.59
N LYS A 178 3.00 -16.32 -24.62
CA LYS A 178 4.37 -16.71 -24.93
C LYS A 178 5.31 -16.46 -23.75
N PHE A 179 5.26 -15.26 -23.17
CA PHE A 179 6.07 -14.89 -22.00
C PHE A 179 5.77 -15.81 -20.81
N LEU A 180 4.50 -16.00 -20.48
CA LEU A 180 4.10 -16.86 -19.36
C LEU A 180 4.56 -18.31 -19.55
N ASN A 181 4.47 -18.85 -20.78
CA ASN A 181 4.95 -20.19 -21.08
C ASN A 181 6.47 -20.30 -20.90
N LEU A 182 7.23 -19.31 -21.37
CA LEU A 182 8.70 -19.27 -21.21
C LEU A 182 9.08 -19.23 -19.73
N VAL A 183 8.57 -18.26 -18.95
CA VAL A 183 8.96 -18.12 -17.54
C VAL A 183 8.49 -19.27 -16.67
N GLN A 184 7.39 -19.92 -17.01
CA GLN A 184 6.93 -21.11 -16.29
C GLN A 184 7.80 -22.34 -16.55
N ASN A 185 8.52 -22.37 -17.67
CA ASN A 185 9.44 -23.44 -18.07
C ASN A 185 10.90 -23.03 -17.95
N LEU A 186 11.21 -21.95 -17.25
CA LEU A 186 12.55 -21.35 -17.17
C LEU A 186 13.66 -22.37 -16.86
N LYS A 187 13.40 -23.32 -15.96
CA LYS A 187 14.35 -24.39 -15.59
C LYS A 187 14.69 -25.35 -16.74
N ASN A 188 13.87 -25.40 -17.80
CA ASN A 188 14.02 -26.29 -18.95
C ASN A 188 14.53 -25.54 -20.17
N LEU A 189 14.71 -24.22 -20.11
CA LEU A 189 15.21 -23.44 -21.25
C LEU A 189 16.69 -23.69 -21.44
N LYS A 190 17.11 -23.80 -22.71
CA LYS A 190 18.52 -23.90 -23.12
C LYS A 190 19.13 -22.52 -23.25
N HIS A 191 20.44 -22.43 -23.16
CA HIS A 191 21.25 -21.20 -23.08
C HIS A 191 21.04 -20.15 -24.21
N ARG A 192 20.13 -20.34 -25.15
CA ARG A 192 19.87 -19.44 -26.31
C ARG A 192 18.38 -19.28 -26.64
N GLU A 193 17.46 -19.61 -25.71
CA GLU A 193 16.01 -19.41 -25.89
C GLU A 193 15.50 -18.18 -25.14
#